data_cc410048d3ddf525fba1e98445617943
#
_entry.id   cc410048d3ddf525fba1e98445617943
#
_cell.length_a   1.000
_cell.length_b   1.000
_cell.length_c   1.000
_cell.angle_alpha   90.00
_cell.angle_beta   90.00
_cell.angle_gamma   90.00
#
_symmetry.space_group_name_H-M   'P 1'
#
loop_
_entity.id
_entity.type
_entity.pdbx_description
1 polymer ?
#
loop_
_entity_poly.entity_id
_entity_poly.type
_entity_poly.pdbx_seq_one_letter_code
_entity_poly.pdbx_strand_id
1 'polypeptide(L)'
;MDITEIEAARRKVVDQEWRSLRFCSDKLLAAYEKLQEVGMQLNGEQSSPRIKSEAEAKYKKSDGPAAETNVVDLIVYQEALAAEYARLEFRINRMAGFLQTLDPEQVELLAWVYEFGYSINAAADIMNISRRKATYMLQEMRARYYGQQFETRNPVKFIEN
;
A
#
# COMPACT_ATOMS: atom_id res chain seq x y z
N MET A 1 18.64 25.96 0.35
CA MET A 1 17.24 25.50 0.40
C MET A 1 16.58 26.21 1.56
N ASP A 2 15.55 26.96 1.28
CA ASP A 2 14.83 27.73 2.30
C ASP A 2 14.01 26.77 3.19
N ILE A 3 13.86 27.09 4.47
CA ILE A 3 13.10 26.24 5.44
C ILE A 3 11.68 26.00 4.93
N THR A 4 11.08 26.98 4.28
CA THR A 4 9.75 26.89 3.67
C THR A 4 9.68 25.86 2.54
N GLU A 5 10.75 25.72 1.75
CA GLU A 5 10.84 24.72 0.68
C GLU A 5 10.96 23.29 1.23
N ILE A 6 11.73 23.13 2.32
CA ILE A 6 11.88 21.84 3.00
C ILE A 6 10.53 21.38 3.58
N GLU A 7 9.82 22.27 4.25
CA GLU A 7 8.49 21.95 4.80
C GLU A 7 7.46 21.64 3.73
N ALA A 8 7.49 22.36 2.62
CA ALA A 8 6.63 22.09 1.47
C ALA A 8 6.93 20.71 0.85
N ALA A 9 8.20 20.35 0.73
CA ALA A 9 8.61 19.04 0.23
C ALA A 9 8.18 17.91 1.17
N ARG A 10 8.37 18.07 2.48
CA ARG A 10 7.90 17.11 3.52
C ARG A 10 6.38 16.90 3.43
N ARG A 11 5.62 17.98 3.35
CA ARG A 11 4.17 17.93 3.20
C ARG A 11 3.75 17.16 1.95
N LYS A 12 4.39 17.42 0.83
CA LYS A 12 4.10 16.75 -0.45
C LYS A 12 4.33 15.23 -0.37
N VAL A 13 5.40 14.79 0.28
CA VAL A 13 5.70 13.36 0.48
C VAL A 13 4.59 12.69 1.30
N VAL A 14 4.18 13.29 2.41
CA VAL A 14 3.12 12.74 3.26
C VAL A 14 1.77 12.72 2.54
N ASP A 15 1.41 13.81 1.87
CA ASP A 15 0.16 13.88 1.10
C ASP A 15 0.10 12.82 0.00
N GLN A 16 1.20 12.61 -0.70
CA GLN A 16 1.29 11.60 -1.75
C GLN A 16 1.14 10.18 -1.16
N GLU A 17 1.77 9.92 -0.02
CA GLU A 17 1.65 8.63 0.66
C GLU A 17 0.20 8.39 1.13
N TRP A 18 -0.41 9.32 1.84
CA TRP A 18 -1.77 9.18 2.36
C TRP A 18 -2.81 9.02 1.25
N ARG A 19 -2.70 9.81 0.17
CA ARG A 19 -3.58 9.64 -1.00
C ARG A 19 -3.43 8.28 -1.66
N SER A 20 -2.21 7.75 -1.69
CA SER A 20 -1.97 6.44 -2.29
C SER A 20 -2.50 5.28 -1.44
N LEU A 21 -2.72 5.50 -0.14
CA LEU A 21 -3.30 4.49 0.76
C LEU A 21 -4.79 4.25 0.53
N ARG A 22 -5.50 5.19 -0.09
CA ARG A 22 -6.93 5.08 -0.38
C ARG A 22 -7.33 3.78 -1.06
N PHE A 23 -6.46 3.26 -1.92
CA PHE A 23 -6.69 2.03 -2.69
C PHE A 23 -5.77 0.88 -2.26
N CYS A 24 -5.02 1.04 -1.17
CA CYS A 24 -4.07 0.01 -0.74
C CYS A 24 -4.77 -1.27 -0.27
N SER A 25 -5.94 -1.17 0.38
CA SER A 25 -6.71 -2.33 0.81
C SER A 25 -7.21 -3.15 -0.38
N ASP A 26 -7.72 -2.50 -1.42
CA ASP A 26 -8.18 -3.17 -2.63
C ASP A 26 -7.01 -3.83 -3.37
N LYS A 27 -5.87 -3.13 -3.45
CA LYS A 27 -4.65 -3.68 -4.04
C LYS A 27 -4.09 -4.85 -3.24
N LEU A 28 -4.16 -4.79 -1.91
CA LEU A 28 -3.72 -5.87 -1.03
C LEU A 28 -4.57 -7.11 -1.25
N LEU A 29 -5.90 -6.95 -1.30
CA LEU A 29 -6.82 -8.05 -1.58
C LEU A 29 -6.54 -8.66 -2.95
N ALA A 30 -6.41 -7.84 -4.00
CA ALA A 30 -6.10 -8.31 -5.34
C ALA A 30 -4.75 -9.03 -5.44
N ALA A 31 -3.72 -8.55 -4.72
CA ALA A 31 -2.43 -9.22 -4.66
C ALA A 31 -2.53 -10.58 -3.94
N TYR A 32 -3.32 -10.64 -2.87
CA TYR A 32 -3.58 -11.88 -2.14
C TYR A 32 -4.30 -12.93 -3.01
N GLU A 33 -5.35 -12.54 -3.71
CA GLU A 33 -6.09 -13.42 -4.62
C GLU A 33 -5.19 -13.98 -5.73
N LYS A 34 -4.35 -13.12 -6.34
CA LYS A 34 -3.37 -13.56 -7.34
C LYS A 34 -2.32 -14.51 -6.78
N LEU A 35 -1.85 -14.26 -5.55
CA LEU A 35 -0.92 -15.18 -4.87
C LEU A 35 -1.53 -16.56 -4.65
N GLN A 36 -2.79 -16.63 -4.26
CA GLN A 36 -3.54 -17.89 -4.11
C GLN A 36 -3.66 -18.59 -5.46
N GLU A 37 -4.04 -17.89 -6.52
CA GLU A 37 -4.17 -18.45 -7.86
C GLU A 37 -2.85 -19.02 -8.38
N VAL A 38 -1.74 -18.28 -8.27
CA VAL A 38 -0.42 -18.74 -8.69
C VAL A 38 0.04 -19.93 -7.84
N GLY A 39 -0.23 -19.93 -6.53
CA GLY A 39 0.06 -21.05 -5.64
C GLY A 39 -0.69 -22.32 -6.07
N MET A 40 -1.96 -22.22 -6.43
CA MET A 40 -2.74 -23.33 -6.95
C MET A 40 -2.19 -23.86 -8.28
N GLN A 41 -1.77 -22.96 -9.18
CA GLN A 41 -1.15 -23.36 -10.46
C GLN A 41 0.17 -24.11 -10.25
N LEU A 42 1.01 -23.64 -9.33
CA LEU A 42 2.28 -24.28 -9.00
C LEU A 42 2.11 -25.65 -8.33
N ASN A 43 1.08 -25.79 -7.51
CA ASN A 43 0.77 -27.07 -6.84
C ASN A 43 0.02 -28.06 -7.75
N GLY A 44 -0.30 -27.67 -9.00
CA GLY A 44 -1.09 -28.51 -9.91
C GLY A 44 -2.58 -28.62 -9.54
N GLU A 45 -3.05 -27.84 -8.56
CA GLU A 45 -4.45 -27.75 -8.17
C GLU A 45 -5.19 -26.86 -9.18
N GLN A 46 -5.75 -27.49 -10.21
CA GLN A 46 -6.63 -26.76 -11.12
C GLN A 46 -7.99 -26.52 -10.45
N SER A 47 -8.37 -25.28 -10.32
CA SER A 47 -9.61 -24.84 -9.65
C SER A 47 -10.91 -25.15 -10.40
N SER A 48 -10.88 -25.97 -11.44
CA SER A 48 -12.06 -26.59 -12.08
C SER A 48 -11.64 -27.82 -12.86
N PRO A 49 -12.36 -28.94 -12.75
CA PRO A 49 -12.21 -30.04 -13.68
C PRO A 49 -12.75 -29.57 -15.04
N ARG A 50 -11.93 -28.87 -15.82
CA ARG A 50 -12.19 -28.73 -17.24
C ARG A 50 -12.12 -30.13 -17.80
N ILE A 51 -13.28 -30.67 -18.20
CA ILE A 51 -13.36 -31.89 -18.96
C ILE A 51 -12.55 -31.62 -20.23
N LYS A 52 -11.31 -32.07 -20.24
CA LYS A 52 -10.45 -31.98 -21.43
C LYS A 52 -11.08 -32.90 -22.46
N SER A 53 -11.49 -32.36 -23.60
CA SER A 53 -11.91 -33.20 -24.72
C SER A 53 -10.75 -34.11 -25.10
N GLU A 54 -11.05 -35.38 -25.50
CA GLU A 54 -10.03 -36.34 -25.94
C GLU A 54 -9.11 -35.79 -27.05
N ALA A 55 -9.57 -34.80 -27.83
CA ALA A 55 -8.80 -34.07 -28.81
C ALA A 55 -7.68 -33.20 -28.20
N GLU A 56 -7.90 -32.57 -27.04
CA GLU A 56 -6.86 -31.76 -26.36
C GLU A 56 -5.79 -32.65 -25.68
N ALA A 57 -6.16 -33.87 -25.25
CA ALA A 57 -5.20 -34.81 -24.68
C ALA A 57 -4.17 -35.35 -25.69
N LYS A 58 -4.50 -35.38 -26.99
CA LYS A 58 -3.58 -35.82 -28.06
C LYS A 58 -2.53 -34.80 -28.45
N TYR A 59 -2.70 -33.50 -28.14
CA TYR A 59 -1.75 -32.45 -28.47
C TYR A 59 -0.74 -32.12 -27.38
N LYS A 60 -0.83 -32.71 -26.19
CA LYS A 60 0.19 -32.60 -25.14
C LYS A 60 1.35 -33.56 -25.37
N LYS A 61 2.08 -33.36 -26.45
CA LYS A 61 3.44 -33.83 -26.61
C LYS A 61 4.36 -32.61 -26.46
N SER A 62 4.71 -32.25 -25.25
CA SER A 62 6.00 -31.62 -24.96
C SER A 62 6.21 -31.53 -23.47
N ASP A 63 6.66 -32.61 -22.86
CA ASP A 63 7.49 -32.54 -21.68
C ASP A 63 8.87 -32.07 -22.14
N GLY A 64 8.99 -30.81 -22.49
CA GLY A 64 10.20 -30.21 -23.00
C GLY A 64 10.59 -28.95 -22.21
N PRO A 65 11.73 -28.32 -22.55
CA PRO A 65 12.26 -27.14 -21.83
C PRO A 65 11.26 -25.98 -21.69
N ALA A 66 10.22 -25.92 -22.52
CA ALA A 66 9.14 -24.93 -22.42
C ALA A 66 8.27 -25.06 -21.16
N ALA A 67 8.07 -26.28 -20.62
CA ALA A 67 7.30 -26.52 -19.41
C ALA A 67 8.08 -26.09 -18.15
N GLU A 68 9.39 -26.33 -18.13
CA GLU A 68 10.28 -25.88 -17.06
C GLU A 68 10.39 -24.35 -17.02
N THR A 69 10.47 -23.70 -18.17
CA THR A 69 10.50 -22.23 -18.28
C THR A 69 9.22 -21.62 -17.72
N ASN A 70 8.05 -22.21 -17.99
CA ASN A 70 6.77 -21.74 -17.46
C ASN A 70 6.71 -21.84 -15.93
N VAL A 71 7.25 -22.89 -15.33
CA VAL A 71 7.29 -23.06 -13.87
C VAL A 71 8.22 -22.03 -13.23
N VAL A 72 9.40 -21.79 -13.83
CA VAL A 72 10.35 -20.77 -13.35
C VAL A 72 9.72 -19.39 -13.43
N ASP A 73 9.05 -19.04 -14.52
CA ASP A 73 8.37 -17.76 -14.70
C ASP A 73 7.26 -17.58 -13.66
N LEU A 74 6.50 -18.64 -13.33
CA LEU A 74 5.48 -18.60 -12.30
C LEU A 74 6.09 -18.39 -10.90
N ILE A 75 7.22 -19.00 -10.60
CA ILE A 75 7.93 -18.82 -9.32
C ILE A 75 8.40 -17.37 -9.19
N VAL A 76 9.04 -16.82 -10.22
CA VAL A 76 9.49 -15.42 -10.25
C VAL A 76 8.31 -14.46 -10.09
N TYR A 77 7.20 -14.74 -10.74
CA TYR A 77 5.98 -13.95 -10.61
C TYR A 77 5.39 -14.02 -9.19
N GLN A 78 5.37 -15.21 -8.60
CA GLN A 78 4.93 -15.41 -7.21
C GLN A 78 5.79 -14.60 -6.21
N GLU A 79 7.11 -14.63 -6.38
CA GLU A 79 8.02 -13.85 -5.53
C GLU A 79 7.80 -12.34 -5.67
N ALA A 80 7.58 -11.85 -6.88
CA ALA A 80 7.27 -10.45 -7.13
C ALA A 80 5.93 -10.03 -6.48
N LEU A 81 4.90 -10.85 -6.59
CA LEU A 81 3.60 -10.63 -5.94
C LEU A 81 3.72 -10.66 -4.41
N ALA A 82 4.49 -11.59 -3.86
CA ALA A 82 4.72 -11.67 -2.42
C ALA A 82 5.45 -10.42 -1.89
N ALA A 83 6.42 -9.90 -2.64
CA ALA A 83 7.11 -8.67 -2.30
C ALA A 83 6.19 -7.45 -2.37
N GLU A 84 5.29 -7.38 -3.36
CA GLU A 84 4.29 -6.33 -3.47
C GLU A 84 3.29 -6.40 -2.31
N TYR A 85 2.77 -7.59 -2.00
CA TYR A 85 1.88 -7.82 -0.87
C TYR A 85 2.50 -7.34 0.44
N ALA A 86 3.72 -7.78 0.73
CA ALA A 86 4.43 -7.39 1.95
C ALA A 86 4.65 -5.87 2.05
N ARG A 87 4.91 -5.21 0.92
CA ARG A 87 5.06 -3.75 0.86
C ARG A 87 3.75 -3.03 1.15
N LEU A 88 2.63 -3.49 0.59
CA LEU A 88 1.31 -2.92 0.82
C LEU A 88 0.86 -3.13 2.27
N GLU A 89 1.02 -4.34 2.78
CA GLU A 89 0.72 -4.69 4.18
C GLU A 89 1.51 -3.81 5.16
N PHE A 90 2.81 -3.66 4.94
CA PHE A 90 3.65 -2.79 5.76
C PHE A 90 3.15 -1.34 5.78
N ARG A 91 2.72 -0.80 4.63
CA ARG A 91 2.21 0.57 4.53
C ARG A 91 0.87 0.73 5.26
N ILE A 92 -0.03 -0.23 5.13
CA ILE A 92 -1.32 -0.23 5.83
C ILE A 92 -1.11 -0.30 7.34
N ASN A 93 -0.25 -1.22 7.81
CA ASN A 93 0.03 -1.37 9.23
C ASN A 93 0.70 -0.13 9.82
N ARG A 94 1.58 0.52 9.08
CA ARG A 94 2.21 1.78 9.46
C ARG A 94 1.19 2.89 9.65
N MET A 95 0.24 3.02 8.72
CA MET A 95 -0.83 4.02 8.83
C MET A 95 -1.78 3.68 9.96
N ALA A 96 -2.15 2.40 10.14
CA ALA A 96 -2.99 1.95 11.24
C ALA A 96 -2.37 2.27 12.60
N GLY A 97 -1.06 2.05 12.77
CA GLY A 97 -0.32 2.42 13.97
C GLY A 97 -0.33 3.93 14.22
N PHE A 98 -0.19 4.74 13.18
CA PHE A 98 -0.28 6.20 13.31
C PHE A 98 -1.69 6.65 13.72
N LEU A 99 -2.75 6.12 13.10
CA LEU A 99 -4.13 6.45 13.43
C LEU A 99 -4.47 6.18 14.91
N GLN A 100 -3.88 5.14 15.50
CA GLN A 100 -4.06 4.84 16.92
C GLN A 100 -3.47 5.92 17.86
N THR A 101 -2.57 6.75 17.37
CA THR A 101 -1.95 7.87 18.13
C THR A 101 -2.70 9.17 18.01
N LEU A 102 -3.77 9.22 17.21
CA LEU A 102 -4.55 10.42 16.93
C LEU A 102 -5.83 10.46 17.75
N ASP A 103 -6.30 11.70 18.00
CA ASP A 103 -7.61 11.93 18.57
C ASP A 103 -8.72 11.62 17.55
N PRO A 104 -9.94 11.25 17.99
CA PRO A 104 -11.07 10.94 17.10
C PRO A 104 -11.36 12.05 16.07
N GLU A 105 -11.27 13.33 16.47
CA GLU A 105 -11.49 14.48 15.58
C GLU A 105 -10.41 14.53 14.48
N GLN A 106 -9.17 14.18 14.79
CA GLN A 106 -8.06 14.11 13.82
C GLN A 106 -8.25 12.95 12.83
N VAL A 107 -8.66 11.78 13.33
CA VAL A 107 -8.96 10.60 12.48
C VAL A 107 -10.10 10.92 11.51
N GLU A 108 -11.16 11.56 12.01
CA GLU A 108 -12.30 11.95 11.17
C GLU A 108 -11.90 12.95 10.08
N LEU A 109 -11.08 13.94 10.40
CA LEU A 109 -10.57 14.91 9.43
C LEU A 109 -9.72 14.22 8.34
N LEU A 110 -8.87 13.26 8.71
CA LEU A 110 -8.09 12.49 7.74
C LEU A 110 -9.00 11.67 6.82
N ALA A 111 -10.04 11.03 7.37
CA ALA A 111 -11.00 10.26 6.58
C ALA A 111 -11.70 11.15 5.55
N TRP A 112 -12.24 12.30 5.96
CA TRP A 112 -12.91 13.22 5.03
C TRP A 112 -12.00 13.69 3.90
N VAL A 113 -10.74 14.04 4.21
CA VAL A 113 -9.81 14.60 3.22
C VAL A 113 -9.18 13.53 2.33
N TYR A 114 -8.71 12.41 2.91
CA TYR A 114 -7.89 11.45 2.16
C TYR A 114 -8.64 10.21 1.71
N GLU A 115 -9.62 9.74 2.48
CA GLU A 115 -10.43 8.58 2.10
C GLU A 115 -11.60 9.00 1.20
N PHE A 116 -12.36 9.99 1.62
CA PHE A 116 -13.52 10.46 0.85
C PHE A 116 -13.18 11.53 -0.21
N GLY A 117 -11.98 12.13 -0.14
CA GLY A 117 -11.48 13.06 -1.15
C GLY A 117 -12.07 14.47 -1.09
N TYR A 118 -12.63 14.88 0.05
CA TYR A 118 -13.13 16.23 0.23
C TYR A 118 -12.00 17.25 0.35
N SER A 119 -12.28 18.50 -0.03
CA SER A 119 -11.35 19.59 0.26
C SER A 119 -11.30 19.87 1.77
N ILE A 120 -10.21 20.46 2.25
CA ILE A 120 -10.06 20.82 3.67
C ILE A 120 -11.21 21.73 4.13
N ASN A 121 -11.66 22.63 3.28
CA ASN A 121 -12.76 23.52 3.59
C ASN A 121 -14.09 22.76 3.73
N ALA A 122 -14.38 21.86 2.80
CA ALA A 122 -15.57 21.05 2.85
C ALA A 122 -15.57 20.10 4.06
N ALA A 123 -14.44 19.48 4.38
CA ALA A 123 -14.28 18.66 5.58
C ALA A 123 -14.50 19.47 6.87
N ALA A 124 -13.93 20.67 6.94
CA ALA A 124 -14.13 21.57 8.07
C ALA A 124 -15.61 21.95 8.27
N ASP A 125 -16.31 22.25 7.17
CA ASP A 125 -17.74 22.57 7.19
C ASP A 125 -18.58 21.37 7.65
N ILE A 126 -18.27 20.15 7.18
CA ILE A 126 -18.92 18.89 7.59
C ILE A 126 -18.72 18.63 9.08
N MET A 127 -17.49 18.81 9.56
CA MET A 127 -17.13 18.57 10.97
C MET A 127 -17.53 19.73 11.90
N ASN A 128 -18.08 20.79 11.35
CA ASN A 128 -18.46 22.00 12.11
C ASN A 128 -17.29 22.62 12.90
N ILE A 129 -16.10 22.63 12.30
CA ILE A 129 -14.89 23.27 12.82
C ILE A 129 -14.42 24.40 11.91
N SER A 130 -13.60 25.31 12.45
CA SER A 130 -13.07 26.39 11.62
C SER A 130 -12.04 25.84 10.60
N ARG A 131 -12.01 26.41 9.41
CA ARG A 131 -11.02 26.07 8.35
C ARG A 131 -9.58 26.21 8.83
N ARG A 132 -9.33 27.22 9.66
CA ARG A 132 -8.01 27.45 10.28
C ARG A 132 -7.64 26.29 11.21
N LYS A 133 -8.59 25.81 12.04
CA LYS A 133 -8.38 24.65 12.92
C LYS A 133 -8.08 23.39 12.09
N ALA A 134 -8.88 23.11 11.07
CA ALA A 134 -8.66 21.96 10.18
C ALA A 134 -7.30 21.99 9.50
N THR A 135 -6.89 23.15 8.97
CA THR A 135 -5.58 23.33 8.34
C THR A 135 -4.44 23.11 9.33
N TYR A 136 -4.55 23.64 10.54
CA TYR A 136 -3.55 23.49 11.59
C TYR A 136 -3.41 22.02 12.02
N MET A 137 -4.54 21.34 12.26
CA MET A 137 -4.56 19.91 12.60
C MET A 137 -3.87 19.07 11.53
N LEU A 138 -4.16 19.32 10.25
CA LEU A 138 -3.51 18.59 9.16
C LEU A 138 -2.00 18.86 9.08
N GLN A 139 -1.57 20.09 9.30
CA GLN A 139 -0.14 20.44 9.33
C GLN A 139 0.58 19.70 10.47
N GLU A 140 -0.01 19.69 11.66
CA GLU A 140 0.53 18.99 12.83
C GLU A 140 0.63 17.47 12.57
N MET A 141 -0.46 16.86 12.08
CA MET A 141 -0.48 15.43 11.77
C MET A 141 0.56 15.04 10.70
N ARG A 142 0.72 15.86 9.65
CA ARG A 142 1.75 15.64 8.62
C ARG A 142 3.16 15.71 9.19
N ALA A 143 3.42 16.69 10.04
CA ALA A 143 4.73 16.83 10.68
C ALA A 143 5.05 15.65 11.60
N ARG A 144 4.09 15.21 12.41
CA ARG A 144 4.22 14.03 13.28
C ARG A 144 4.46 12.76 12.49
N TYR A 145 3.66 12.53 11.45
CA TYR A 145 3.81 11.35 10.58
C TYR A 145 5.17 11.34 9.89
N TYR A 146 5.60 12.47 9.33
CA TYR A 146 6.90 12.60 8.69
C TYR A 146 8.04 12.29 9.67
N GLY A 147 8.03 12.90 10.85
CA GLY A 147 9.03 12.66 11.89
C GLY A 147 9.12 11.19 12.31
N GLN A 148 7.96 10.55 12.55
CA GLN A 148 7.91 9.15 12.94
C GLN A 148 8.39 8.19 11.85
N GLN A 149 8.12 8.48 10.58
CA GLN A 149 8.31 7.51 9.52
C GLN A 149 9.60 7.72 8.72
N PHE A 150 10.09 8.95 8.64
CA PHE A 150 11.20 9.29 7.77
C PHE A 150 12.45 9.76 8.54
N GLU A 151 12.30 10.42 9.69
CA GLU A 151 13.42 10.90 10.48
C GLU A 151 13.99 9.85 11.42
N THR A 152 13.17 8.96 11.97
CA THR A 152 13.60 7.88 12.87
C THR A 152 14.33 6.73 12.17
N ARG A 153 14.28 6.64 10.84
CA ARG A 153 14.94 5.59 10.07
C ARG A 153 16.43 5.79 9.85
N ASN A 154 16.98 6.98 10.14
CA ASN A 154 18.40 7.25 10.15
C ASN A 154 18.83 7.77 11.53
N PRO A 155 18.99 6.94 12.56
CA PRO A 155 19.83 7.32 13.66
C PRO A 155 21.25 7.38 13.10
N VAL A 156 21.68 8.56 12.68
CA VAL A 156 23.10 8.83 12.52
C VAL A 156 23.70 8.54 13.90
N LYS A 157 24.32 7.38 14.04
CA LYS A 157 25.18 7.09 15.19
C LYS A 157 26.31 8.10 15.10
N PHE A 158 26.16 9.20 15.81
CA PHE A 158 27.32 10.01 16.18
C PHE A 158 28.16 9.09 17.03
N ILE A 159 29.20 8.51 16.43
CA ILE A 159 30.31 7.92 17.15
C ILE A 159 31.05 9.13 17.69
N GLU A 160 30.78 9.47 18.94
CA GLU A 160 31.65 10.35 19.72
C GLU A 160 32.98 9.63 19.86
N ASN A 161 34.01 10.19 19.22
CA ASN A 161 35.41 9.86 19.48
C ASN A 161 35.90 10.71 20.67
#